data_f15b202f41bd72814cfffafdb7dccb40
#
_entry.id   f15b202f41bd72814cfffafdb7dccb40
#
_cell.length_a   1.000
_cell.length_b   1.000
_cell.length_c   1.000
_cell.angle_alpha   90.00
_cell.angle_beta   90.00
_cell.angle_gamma   90.00
#
_symmetry.space_group_name_H-M   'P 1'
#
loop_
_entity.id
_entity.type
_entity.pdbx_description
1 polymer ?
#
loop_
_entity_poly.entity_id
_entity_poly.type
_entity_poly.pdbx_seq_one_letter_code
_entity_poly.pdbx_strand_id
1 'polypeptide(L)' 'MKIKVVVTLKNGVLDPQGKAIQQTLNGMSFANVDDVRQGKFFEINVNEQEESKAKNQVEEMCKKLLANLVIEYYKII' A
#
# COMPACT_ATOMS: atom_id res chain seq x y z
N MET A 1 -0.95 13.68 15.58
CA MET A 1 -1.22 13.90 14.14
C MET A 1 -1.47 12.57 13.46
N LYS A 2 -2.48 12.49 12.64
CA LYS A 2 -2.82 11.27 11.89
C LYS A 2 -2.10 11.29 10.55
N ILE A 3 -1.33 10.24 10.28
CA ILE A 3 -0.60 10.07 9.02
C ILE A 3 -1.13 8.81 8.33
N LYS A 4 -1.37 8.90 7.04
CA LYS A 4 -1.88 7.77 6.24
C LYS A 4 -0.80 7.29 5.28
N VAL A 5 -0.63 5.98 5.19
CA VAL A 5 0.37 5.35 4.32
C VAL A 5 -0.29 4.28 3.48
N VAL A 6 0.04 4.28 2.20
CA VAL A 6 -0.35 3.22 1.27
C VAL A 6 0.91 2.43 0.88
N VAL A 7 0.83 1.11 0.96
CA VAL A 7 1.91 0.20 0.57
C VAL A 7 1.41 -0.68 -0.56
N THR A 8 2.12 -0.69 -1.68
CA THR A 8 1.75 -1.49 -2.85
C THR A 8 2.96 -2.26 -3.37
N LEU A 9 2.68 -3.36 -4.06
CA LEU A 9 3.73 -4.15 -4.70
C LEU A 9 4.34 -3.39 -5.87
N LYS A 10 5.64 -3.53 -6.06
CA LYS A 10 6.36 -2.99 -7.21
C LYS A 10 5.85 -3.62 -8.50
N ASN A 11 5.98 -2.88 -9.60
CA ASN A 11 5.68 -3.39 -10.92
C ASN A 11 6.54 -4.63 -11.19
N GLY A 12 5.94 -5.64 -11.81
CA GLY A 12 6.63 -6.89 -12.10
C GLY A 12 6.62 -7.91 -10.97
N VAL A 13 6.24 -7.52 -9.75
CA VAL A 13 6.04 -8.46 -8.66
C VAL A 13 4.66 -9.09 -8.77
N LEU A 14 4.59 -10.41 -8.72
CA LEU A 14 3.32 -11.13 -8.78
C LEU A 14 2.45 -10.78 -7.57
N ASP A 15 1.18 -10.49 -7.83
CA ASP A 15 0.15 -10.24 -6.83
C ASP A 15 -0.91 -11.34 -6.92
N PRO A 16 -0.75 -12.45 -6.18
CA PRO A 16 -1.70 -13.57 -6.27
C PRO A 16 -3.11 -13.18 -5.85
N GLN A 17 -3.25 -12.30 -4.85
CA GLN A 17 -4.56 -11.85 -4.38
C GLN A 17 -5.24 -10.96 -5.41
N GLY A 18 -4.51 -10.01 -5.99
CA GLY A 18 -5.02 -9.16 -7.04
C GLY A 18 -5.44 -9.96 -8.27
N LYS A 19 -4.62 -10.95 -8.64
CA LYS A 19 -4.92 -11.83 -9.77
C LYS A 19 -6.19 -12.64 -9.52
N ALA A 20 -6.34 -13.19 -8.32
CA ALA A 20 -7.54 -13.95 -7.96
C ALA A 20 -8.80 -13.07 -8.00
N ILE A 21 -8.70 -11.84 -7.51
CA ILE A 21 -9.81 -10.87 -7.56
C ILE A 21 -10.18 -10.56 -9.01
N GLN A 22 -9.19 -10.32 -9.87
CA GLN A 22 -9.42 -10.07 -11.28
C GLN A 22 -10.17 -11.20 -11.94
N GLN A 23 -9.73 -12.44 -11.72
CA GLN A 23 -10.36 -13.62 -12.31
C GLN A 23 -11.80 -13.80 -11.83
N THR A 24 -12.04 -13.55 -10.54
CA THR A 24 -13.39 -13.60 -9.98
C THR A 24 -14.30 -12.54 -10.60
N LEU A 25 -13.81 -11.32 -10.73
CA LEU A 25 -14.57 -10.23 -11.34
C LEU A 25 -14.90 -10.55 -12.81
N ASN A 26 -13.95 -11.09 -13.55
CA ASN A 26 -14.20 -11.49 -14.94
C ASN A 26 -15.31 -12.55 -15.01
N GLY A 27 -15.33 -13.49 -14.06
CA GLY A 27 -16.37 -14.51 -13.98
C GLY A 27 -17.73 -13.97 -13.58
N MET A 28 -17.77 -12.78 -12.95
CA MET A 28 -19.00 -12.12 -12.51
C MET A 28 -19.54 -11.12 -13.54
N SER A 29 -19.17 -11.25 -14.79
CA SER A 29 -19.59 -10.38 -15.91
C SER A 29 -18.85 -9.03 -16.01
N PHE A 30 -17.78 -8.85 -15.24
CA PHE A 30 -16.92 -7.68 -15.39
C PHE A 30 -15.75 -8.02 -16.33
N ALA A 31 -16.06 -8.35 -17.56
CA ALA A 31 -15.07 -8.86 -18.52
C ALA A 31 -14.02 -7.81 -18.93
N ASN A 32 -14.30 -6.54 -18.69
CA ASN A 32 -13.40 -5.44 -19.04
C ASN A 32 -12.39 -5.07 -17.93
N VAL A 33 -12.30 -5.88 -16.88
CA VAL A 33 -11.28 -5.69 -15.86
C VAL A 33 -9.98 -6.35 -16.34
N ASP A 34 -8.98 -5.54 -16.61
CA ASP A 34 -7.70 -6.00 -17.16
C ASP A 34 -6.69 -6.34 -16.09
N ASP A 35 -6.75 -5.66 -14.96
CA ASP A 35 -5.78 -5.86 -13.87
C ASP A 35 -6.39 -5.43 -12.54
N VAL A 36 -5.95 -6.09 -11.47
CA VAL A 36 -6.28 -5.70 -10.10
C VAL A 36 -5.02 -5.83 -9.26
N ARG A 37 -4.67 -4.76 -8.56
CA ARG A 37 -3.53 -4.73 -7.64
C ARG A 37 -4.07 -4.47 -6.24
N GLN A 38 -3.61 -5.26 -5.30
CA GLN A 38 -4.00 -5.12 -3.90
C GLN A 38 -2.82 -4.58 -3.10
N GLY A 39 -3.11 -3.74 -2.13
CA GLY A 39 -2.09 -3.16 -1.26
C GLY A 39 -2.57 -3.08 0.17
N LYS A 40 -1.78 -2.40 0.99
CA LYS A 40 -2.07 -2.19 2.41
C LYS A 40 -2.27 -0.71 2.67
N PHE A 41 -3.14 -0.40 3.61
CA PHE A 41 -3.39 0.96 4.05
C PHE A 41 -3.20 1.04 5.56
N PHE A 42 -2.38 2.01 6.01
CA PHE A 42 -2.14 2.24 7.44
C PHE A 42 -2.56 3.65 7.83
N GLU A 43 -3.25 3.77 8.95
CA GLU A 43 -3.49 5.05 9.63
C GLU A 43 -2.67 5.04 10.92
N ILE A 44 -1.78 6.00 11.07
CA ILE A 44 -0.87 6.06 12.20
C ILE A 44 -1.09 7.37 12.95
N ASN A 45 -1.45 7.28 14.22
CA ASN A 45 -1.49 8.45 15.10
C ASN A 45 -0.14 8.61 15.76
N VAL A 46 0.54 9.69 15.42
CA VAL A 46 1.83 10.03 15.99
C VAL A 46 1.64 11.18 16.97
N ASN A 47 2.10 11.00 18.20
CA ASN A 47 2.04 12.07 19.20
C ASN A 47 3.15 13.08 18.94
N GLU A 48 2.97 13.84 17.87
CA GLU A 48 3.88 14.89 17.42
C GLU A 48 3.04 15.97 16.75
N GLN A 49 3.31 17.23 17.08
CA GLN A 49 2.54 18.35 16.56
C GLN A 49 3.16 18.94 15.29
N GLU A 50 4.45 18.79 15.12
CA GLU A 50 5.14 19.30 13.94
C GLU A 50 5.02 18.26 12.80
N GLU A 51 4.44 18.70 11.68
CA GLU A 51 4.14 17.83 10.56
C GLU A 51 5.39 17.15 9.97
N SER A 52 6.47 17.92 9.80
CA SER A 52 7.70 17.37 9.23
C SER A 52 8.31 16.29 10.12
N LYS A 53 8.27 16.47 11.44
CA LYS A 53 8.77 15.46 12.38
C LYS A 53 7.90 14.21 12.37
N ALA A 54 6.59 14.37 12.33
CA ALA A 54 5.66 13.25 12.27
C ALA A 54 5.87 12.43 11.00
N LYS A 55 6.00 13.10 9.85
CA LYS A 55 6.27 12.44 8.58
C LYS A 55 7.61 11.71 8.58
N ASN A 56 8.65 12.32 9.13
CA ASN A 56 9.96 11.68 9.22
C ASN A 56 9.92 10.41 10.06
N GLN A 57 9.17 10.41 11.16
CA GLN A 57 8.98 9.21 11.98
C GLN A 57 8.27 8.12 11.20
N VAL A 58 7.22 8.47 10.47
CA VAL A 58 6.46 7.50 9.67
C VAL A 58 7.31 6.95 8.51
N GLU A 59 8.14 7.79 7.89
CA GLU A 59 9.11 7.33 6.89
C GLU A 59 10.00 6.23 7.46
N GLU A 60 10.53 6.42 8.66
CA GLU A 60 11.35 5.41 9.32
C GLU A 60 10.56 4.13 9.64
N MET A 61 9.31 4.29 10.07
CA MET A 61 8.44 3.12 10.31
C MET A 61 8.22 2.32 9.04
N CYS A 62 8.00 2.98 7.92
CA CYS A 62 7.82 2.32 6.63
C CYS A 62 9.07 1.52 6.24
N LYS A 63 10.25 2.13 6.37
CA LYS A 63 11.51 1.48 6.01
C LYS A 63 11.84 0.30 6.91
N LYS A 64 11.48 0.39 8.19
CA LYS A 64 11.86 -0.63 9.18
C LYS A 64 10.86 -1.75 9.31
N LEU A 65 9.58 -1.50 9.04
CA LEU A 65 8.54 -2.48 9.34
C LEU A 65 7.41 -2.52 8.31
N LEU A 66 6.84 -1.38 7.93
CA LEU A 66 5.56 -1.36 7.24
C LEU A 66 5.65 -1.80 5.78
N ALA A 67 6.77 -1.57 5.13
CA ALA A 67 6.99 -1.93 3.74
C ALA A 67 8.24 -2.77 3.57
N ASN A 68 8.16 -3.81 2.75
CA ASN A 68 9.33 -4.55 2.30
C ASN A 68 9.86 -3.88 1.04
N LEU A 69 10.90 -3.07 1.17
CA LEU A 69 11.39 -2.22 0.09
C LEU A 69 11.99 -3.00 -1.09
N VAL A 70 12.22 -4.30 -0.91
CA VAL A 70 12.66 -5.15 -2.03
C VAL A 70 11.53 -5.34 -3.03
N ILE A 71 10.29 -5.51 -2.55
CA ILE A 71 9.14 -5.85 -3.39
C ILE A 71 7.99 -4.84 -3.33
N GLU A 72 8.08 -3.85 -2.45
CA GLU A 72 6.97 -2.92 -2.21
C GLU A 72 7.41 -1.46 -2.33
N TYR A 73 6.48 -0.61 -2.76
CA TYR A 73 6.56 0.84 -2.63
C TYR A 73 5.70 1.27 -1.46
N TYR A 74 6.01 2.41 -0.86
CA TYR A 74 5.10 3.08 0.06
C TYR A 74 4.91 4.54 -0.34
N LYS A 75 3.78 5.10 0.06
CA LYS A 75 3.46 6.50 -0.18
C LYS A 75 2.71 7.06 1.03
N ILE A 76 3.21 8.17 1.56
CA ILE A 76 2.50 8.94 2.59
C ILE A 76 1.53 9.88 1.87
N ILE A 77 0.27 9.78 2.19
CA ILE A 77 -0.78 10.55 1.51
C ILE A 77 -1.45 11.57 2.43
#